data_0bfc37f45ab2241036e96940b44152da
#
_entry.id   0bfc37f45ab2241036e96940b44152da
#
_cell.length_a   1.000
_cell.length_b   1.000
_cell.length_c   1.000
_cell.angle_alpha   90.00
_cell.angle_beta   90.00
_cell.angle_gamma   90.00
#
_symmetry.space_group_name_H-M   'P 1'
#
loop_
_entity.id
_entity.type
_entity.pdbx_description
1 polymer ?
#
loop_
_entity_poly.entity_id
_entity_poly.type
_entity_poly.pdbx_seq_one_letter_code
_entity_poly.pdbx_strand_id
1 'polypeptide(L)'
;MIYFVTSNRHKYEEIKKIIGYNMEMVSIPYPEIQADSLEKVAKYGVEYLKDKIEGNFFIEDSGLFIKALNGFPGVFSSYVFKTIGNEGIIKLMKGMEDREAEFISVIAYYDGKTHIFKGICRGKIAKEIRGNKGFGYDPIFIAEGSNKTFGEMEMEEKNKYSXRGKSTKMLKNFLESRLNQS
;
A
#
# COMPACT_ATOMS: atom_id res chain seq x y z
N MET A 1 -1.18 -16.48 15.18
CA MET A 1 -2.30 -15.66 14.65
C MET A 1 -1.93 -14.20 14.65
N ILE A 2 -2.08 -13.54 13.53
CA ILE A 2 -1.78 -12.13 13.37
C ILE A 2 -3.01 -11.44 12.79
N TYR A 3 -3.30 -10.23 13.27
CA TYR A 3 -4.44 -9.47 12.78
C TYR A 3 -3.98 -8.38 11.83
N PHE A 4 -4.68 -8.26 10.70
CA PHE A 4 -4.51 -7.14 9.80
C PHE A 4 -5.70 -6.20 9.99
N VAL A 5 -5.44 -5.03 10.55
CA VAL A 5 -6.50 -4.06 10.83
C VAL A 5 -6.71 -3.21 9.59
N THR A 6 -7.78 -3.49 8.88
CA THR A 6 -8.11 -2.79 7.65
C THR A 6 -9.59 -2.99 7.34
N SER A 7 -10.19 -2.02 6.66
CA SER A 7 -11.51 -2.20 6.07
C SER A 7 -11.41 -2.46 4.56
N ASN A 8 -10.19 -2.52 4.03
CA ASN A 8 -9.95 -2.66 2.59
C ASN A 8 -9.71 -4.12 2.25
N ARG A 9 -10.74 -4.78 1.70
CA ARG A 9 -10.68 -6.20 1.37
C ARG A 9 -9.62 -6.49 0.29
N HIS A 10 -9.44 -5.57 -0.65
CA HIS A 10 -8.42 -5.76 -1.69
C HIS A 10 -7.03 -5.84 -1.09
N LYS A 11 -6.71 -4.95 -0.15
CA LYS A 11 -5.41 -4.99 0.54
C LYS A 11 -5.23 -6.31 1.28
N TYR A 12 -6.28 -6.73 1.98
CA TYR A 12 -6.24 -7.99 2.73
C TYR A 12 -5.91 -9.15 1.81
N GLU A 13 -6.60 -9.23 0.66
CA GLU A 13 -6.39 -10.36 -0.26
C GLU A 13 -4.98 -10.37 -0.82
N GLU A 14 -4.46 -9.21 -1.19
CA GLU A 14 -3.09 -9.13 -1.71
C GLU A 14 -2.07 -9.59 -0.68
N ILE A 15 -2.22 -9.14 0.55
CA ILE A 15 -1.27 -9.47 1.62
C ILE A 15 -1.42 -10.93 2.03
N LYS A 16 -2.66 -11.42 2.11
CA LYS A 16 -2.93 -12.81 2.47
C LYS A 16 -2.26 -13.78 1.50
N LYS A 17 -2.28 -13.46 0.21
CA LYS A 17 -1.62 -14.30 -0.81
C LYS A 17 -0.14 -14.50 -0.50
N ILE A 18 0.51 -13.47 0.04
CA ILE A 18 1.95 -13.53 0.31
C ILE A 18 2.24 -14.17 1.66
N ILE A 19 1.52 -13.74 2.70
CA ILE A 19 1.72 -14.27 4.06
C ILE A 19 1.32 -15.75 4.10
N GLY A 20 0.15 -16.05 3.58
CA GLY A 20 -0.27 -17.43 3.33
C GLY A 20 -0.80 -18.22 4.52
N TYR A 21 -0.77 -17.67 5.73
CA TYR A 21 -1.21 -18.43 6.89
C TYR A 21 -1.69 -17.50 8.01
N ASN A 22 -2.51 -18.03 8.85
CA ASN A 22 -2.86 -17.55 10.19
C ASN A 22 -3.00 -16.02 10.31
N MET A 23 -3.77 -15.45 9.41
CA MET A 23 -4.00 -14.01 9.38
C MET A 23 -5.50 -13.75 9.34
N GLU A 24 -5.97 -12.82 10.15
CA GLU A 24 -7.38 -12.42 10.15
C GLU A 24 -7.52 -10.94 9.90
N MET A 25 -8.56 -10.60 9.16
CA MET A 25 -8.92 -9.21 8.91
C MET A 25 -9.80 -8.71 10.05
N VAL A 26 -9.44 -7.54 10.58
CA VAL A 26 -10.22 -6.89 11.63
C VAL A 26 -10.48 -5.46 11.21
N SER A 27 -11.74 -5.04 11.28
CA SER A 27 -12.09 -3.68 10.90
C SER A 27 -12.38 -2.87 12.16
N ILE A 28 -11.38 -2.13 12.62
CA ILE A 28 -11.50 -1.20 13.74
C ILE A 28 -11.09 0.17 13.22
N PRO A 29 -11.99 1.16 13.26
CA PRO A 29 -11.63 2.48 12.77
C PRO A 29 -10.51 3.09 13.58
N TYR A 30 -9.60 3.76 12.91
CA TYR A 30 -8.55 4.51 13.57
C TYR A 30 -8.26 5.78 12.77
N PRO A 31 -7.76 6.83 13.44
CA PRO A 31 -7.50 8.08 12.73
C PRO A 31 -6.33 7.94 11.77
N GLU A 32 -6.50 8.47 10.57
CA GLU A 32 -5.40 8.65 9.64
C GLU A 32 -5.07 10.13 9.66
N ILE A 33 -4.06 10.48 10.42
CA ILE A 33 -3.74 11.88 10.64
C ILE A 33 -3.16 12.51 9.39
N GLN A 34 -3.23 13.83 9.32
CA GLN A 34 -2.52 14.58 8.29
C GLN A 34 -1.07 14.69 8.72
N ALA A 35 -0.20 14.09 7.93
CA ALA A 35 1.22 14.07 8.22
C ALA A 35 1.98 14.16 6.90
N ASP A 36 3.30 14.35 6.98
CA ASP A 36 4.08 14.50 5.78
C ASP A 36 4.73 13.18 5.31
N SER A 37 4.43 12.09 5.98
CA SER A 37 4.92 10.79 5.52
C SER A 37 3.95 9.68 5.90
N LEU A 38 3.99 8.61 5.10
CA LEU A 38 3.19 7.43 5.40
C LEU A 38 3.63 6.78 6.69
N GLU A 39 4.93 6.84 7.00
CA GLU A 39 5.45 6.27 8.25
C GLU A 39 4.80 6.91 9.46
N LYS A 40 4.67 8.24 9.45
CA LYS A 40 4.04 8.94 10.57
C LYS A 40 2.57 8.56 10.70
N VAL A 41 1.86 8.45 9.59
CA VAL A 41 0.46 8.04 9.62
C VAL A 41 0.33 6.66 10.22
N ALA A 42 1.17 5.72 9.76
CA ALA A 42 1.10 4.34 10.24
C ALA A 42 1.47 4.24 11.73
N LYS A 43 2.51 4.95 12.14
CA LYS A 43 2.92 4.90 13.56
C LYS A 43 1.83 5.42 14.47
N TYR A 44 1.17 6.50 14.06
CA TYR A 44 0.07 7.04 14.86
C TYR A 44 -1.07 6.03 14.95
N GLY A 45 -1.36 5.35 13.85
CA GLY A 45 -2.40 4.33 13.84
C GLY A 45 -2.12 3.21 14.82
N VAL A 46 -0.86 2.75 14.87
CA VAL A 46 -0.46 1.71 15.81
C VAL A 46 -0.62 2.19 17.26
N GLU A 47 -0.18 3.42 17.54
CA GLU A 47 -0.31 3.96 18.90
C GLU A 47 -1.78 4.01 19.35
N TYR A 48 -2.67 4.34 18.44
CA TYR A 48 -4.10 4.37 18.73
C TYR A 48 -4.66 2.98 18.98
N LEU A 49 -4.22 2.00 18.16
CA LEU A 49 -4.81 0.66 18.17
C LEU A 49 -4.24 -0.27 19.23
N LYS A 50 -3.03 -0.02 19.71
CA LYS A 50 -2.32 -1.02 20.51
C LYS A 50 -3.02 -1.35 21.82
N ASP A 51 -3.83 -0.42 22.34
CA ASP A 51 -4.60 -0.65 23.56
C ASP A 51 -6.01 -1.21 23.29
N LYS A 52 -6.36 -1.39 22.02
CA LYS A 52 -7.67 -1.84 21.61
C LYS A 52 -7.67 -3.27 21.07
N ILE A 53 -6.50 -3.83 20.85
CA ILE A 53 -6.35 -5.15 20.26
C ILE A 53 -5.46 -5.99 21.15
N GLU A 54 -5.94 -7.17 21.52
CA GLU A 54 -5.11 -8.16 22.20
C GLU A 54 -4.41 -8.99 21.12
N GLY A 55 -3.09 -9.09 21.26
CA GLY A 55 -2.32 -9.87 20.32
C GLY A 55 -1.62 -8.99 19.31
N ASN A 56 -0.87 -9.64 18.46
CA ASN A 56 -0.05 -8.95 17.47
C ASN A 56 -0.91 -8.53 16.28
N PHE A 57 -0.61 -7.36 15.74
CA PHE A 57 -1.38 -6.85 14.61
C PHE A 57 -0.50 -5.95 13.75
N PHE A 58 -1.00 -5.67 12.55
CA PHE A 58 -0.35 -4.67 11.70
C PHE A 58 -1.39 -3.88 10.94
N ILE A 59 -0.96 -2.71 10.49
CA ILE A 59 -1.73 -1.88 9.57
C ILE A 59 -0.84 -1.56 8.38
N GLU A 60 -1.46 -1.14 7.28
CA GLU A 60 -0.74 -0.81 6.06
C GLU A 60 -1.29 0.51 5.52
N ASP A 61 -0.38 1.43 5.23
CA ASP A 61 -0.75 2.71 4.65
C ASP A 61 0.05 2.87 3.37
N SER A 62 -0.62 3.30 2.31
CA SER A 62 0.05 3.38 1.01
C SER A 62 -0.36 4.64 0.28
N GLY A 63 0.45 5.00 -0.71
CA GLY A 63 0.17 6.18 -1.49
C GLY A 63 0.90 6.18 -2.81
N LEU A 64 0.36 6.97 -3.72
CA LEU A 64 0.93 7.23 -5.04
C LEU A 64 1.59 8.60 -5.00
N PHE A 65 2.86 8.67 -5.38
CA PHE A 65 3.64 9.90 -5.35
C PHE A 65 4.11 10.20 -6.77
N ILE A 66 3.62 11.28 -7.35
CA ILE A 66 3.90 11.62 -8.75
C ILE A 66 4.91 12.76 -8.78
N LYS A 67 6.05 12.52 -9.43
CA LYS A 67 7.16 13.46 -9.41
C LYS A 67 6.78 14.82 -10.00
N ALA A 68 6.13 14.84 -11.16
CA ALA A 68 5.74 16.08 -11.82
C ALA A 68 4.73 16.90 -11.02
N LEU A 69 4.07 16.27 -10.04
CA LEU A 69 3.10 16.94 -9.17
C LEU A 69 3.67 17.12 -7.75
N ASN A 70 4.99 17.09 -7.63
CA ASN A 70 5.69 17.30 -6.36
C ASN A 70 5.26 16.32 -5.27
N GLY A 71 4.96 15.09 -5.67
CA GLY A 71 4.59 14.03 -4.75
C GLY A 71 3.09 13.88 -4.52
N PHE A 72 2.28 14.77 -5.09
CA PHE A 72 0.83 14.64 -4.99
C PHE A 72 0.39 13.39 -5.75
N PRO A 73 -0.59 12.62 -5.29
CA PRO A 73 -1.40 12.84 -4.08
C PRO A 73 -0.75 12.39 -2.76
N GLY A 74 0.28 11.54 -2.79
CA GLY A 74 1.07 11.24 -1.61
C GLY A 74 0.26 10.64 -0.47
N VAL A 75 0.40 11.22 0.72
CA VAL A 75 -0.33 10.71 1.90
C VAL A 75 -1.84 10.90 1.78
N PHE A 76 -2.28 11.71 0.83
CA PHE A 76 -3.71 11.95 0.61
C PHE A 76 -4.28 11.08 -0.51
N SER A 77 -3.59 10.01 -0.88
CA SER A 77 -3.97 9.20 -2.05
C SER A 77 -5.39 8.66 -1.96
N SER A 78 -5.83 8.23 -0.79
CA SER A 78 -7.19 7.70 -0.65
C SER A 78 -8.23 8.79 -0.88
N TYR A 79 -8.04 9.95 -0.28
CA TYR A 79 -8.97 11.07 -0.46
C TYR A 79 -9.02 11.53 -1.92
N VAL A 80 -7.86 11.66 -2.54
CA VAL A 80 -7.79 12.10 -3.92
C VAL A 80 -8.47 11.10 -4.85
N PHE A 81 -8.26 9.80 -4.58
CA PHE A 81 -8.93 8.78 -5.38
C PHE A 81 -10.45 8.90 -5.27
N LYS A 82 -10.96 9.12 -4.06
CA LYS A 82 -12.41 9.22 -3.85
C LYS A 82 -13.00 10.48 -4.48
N THR A 83 -12.19 11.50 -4.70
CA THR A 83 -12.69 12.77 -5.25
C THR A 83 -12.49 12.85 -6.75
N ILE A 84 -11.24 12.91 -7.22
CA ILE A 84 -11.01 13.08 -8.67
C ILE A 84 -10.73 11.77 -9.39
N GLY A 85 -10.32 10.73 -8.66
CA GLY A 85 -10.14 9.41 -9.23
C GLY A 85 -9.05 9.32 -10.28
N ASN A 86 -9.03 8.19 -10.98
CA ASN A 86 -8.05 7.97 -12.04
C ASN A 86 -8.22 8.97 -13.18
N GLU A 87 -9.45 9.30 -13.50
CA GLU A 87 -9.70 10.27 -14.57
C GLU A 87 -9.10 11.62 -14.22
N GLY A 88 -9.20 12.04 -12.96
CA GLY A 88 -8.62 13.30 -12.52
C GLY A 88 -7.11 13.32 -12.59
N ILE A 89 -6.46 12.23 -12.21
CA ILE A 89 -5.01 12.15 -12.30
C ILE A 89 -4.55 12.20 -13.76
N ILE A 90 -5.25 11.48 -14.63
CA ILE A 90 -4.92 11.50 -16.07
C ILE A 90 -5.05 12.94 -16.60
N LYS A 91 -6.11 13.66 -16.20
CA LYS A 91 -6.27 15.06 -16.60
C LYS A 91 -5.10 15.92 -16.12
N LEU A 92 -4.73 15.77 -14.86
CA LEU A 92 -3.62 16.57 -14.31
C LEU A 92 -2.32 16.29 -15.05
N MET A 93 -2.15 15.06 -15.52
CA MET A 93 -0.90 14.65 -16.15
C MET A 93 -0.90 14.88 -17.67
N LYS A 94 -1.99 15.39 -18.22
CA LYS A 94 -2.08 15.58 -19.66
C LYS A 94 -0.98 16.52 -20.14
N GLY A 95 -0.23 16.09 -21.16
CA GLY A 95 0.86 16.87 -21.70
C GLY A 95 2.15 16.85 -20.92
N MET A 96 2.16 16.20 -19.77
CA MET A 96 3.39 16.08 -18.99
C MET A 96 4.32 15.05 -19.61
N GLU A 97 5.57 15.44 -19.87
CA GLU A 97 6.56 14.50 -20.36
C GLU A 97 7.13 13.64 -19.25
N ASP A 98 7.39 14.26 -18.08
CA ASP A 98 7.86 13.51 -16.91
C ASP A 98 6.66 12.86 -16.28
N ARG A 99 6.60 11.55 -16.40
CA ARG A 99 5.47 10.78 -15.86
C ARG A 99 5.91 9.87 -14.72
N GLU A 100 7.12 10.07 -14.21
CA GLU A 100 7.66 9.24 -13.13
C GLU A 100 6.78 9.31 -11.89
N ALA A 101 6.62 8.15 -11.26
CA ALA A 101 5.83 8.04 -10.05
C ALA A 101 6.35 6.88 -9.21
N GLU A 102 5.99 6.90 -7.93
CA GLU A 102 6.28 5.80 -7.01
C GLU A 102 5.01 5.42 -6.29
N PHE A 103 4.81 4.13 -6.14
CA PHE A 103 3.82 3.61 -5.19
C PHE A 103 4.59 3.17 -3.96
N ILE A 104 4.17 3.64 -2.80
CA ILE A 104 4.84 3.31 -1.54
C ILE A 104 3.85 2.66 -0.61
N SER A 105 4.28 1.57 0.04
CA SER A 105 3.50 0.88 1.06
C SER A 105 4.30 0.83 2.34
N VAL A 106 3.69 1.24 3.44
CA VAL A 106 4.29 1.16 4.76
C VAL A 106 3.44 0.24 5.61
N ILE A 107 4.06 -0.83 6.12
CA ILE A 107 3.43 -1.70 7.10
C ILE A 107 4.00 -1.37 8.46
N ALA A 108 3.13 -1.17 9.44
CA ALA A 108 3.52 -1.00 10.83
C ALA A 108 2.98 -2.20 11.61
N TYR A 109 3.89 -3.01 12.12
CA TYR A 109 3.58 -4.24 12.84
C TYR A 109 3.87 -4.05 14.32
N TYR A 110 2.94 -4.47 15.15
CA TYR A 110 3.04 -4.30 16.61
C TYR A 110 3.04 -5.67 17.30
N ASP A 111 4.12 -5.93 18.07
CA ASP A 111 4.23 -7.12 18.90
C ASP A 111 4.74 -6.76 20.30
N GLY A 112 4.35 -5.59 20.79
CA GLY A 112 4.90 -4.97 21.98
C GLY A 112 5.83 -3.84 21.63
N LYS A 113 6.36 -3.87 20.41
CA LYS A 113 7.15 -2.79 19.81
C LYS A 113 6.63 -2.57 18.40
N THR A 114 6.83 -1.38 17.87
CA THR A 114 6.41 -1.05 16.51
C THR A 114 7.57 -1.29 15.55
N HIS A 115 7.30 -2.08 14.52
CA HIS A 115 8.27 -2.39 13.46
C HIS A 115 7.72 -1.87 12.13
N ILE A 116 8.55 -1.17 11.38
CA ILE A 116 8.13 -0.53 10.13
C ILE A 116 8.78 -1.24 8.94
N PHE A 117 7.96 -1.57 7.96
CA PHE A 117 8.44 -2.18 6.71
C PHE A 117 7.92 -1.34 5.55
N LYS A 118 8.84 -0.84 4.73
CA LYS A 118 8.50 0.07 3.65
C LYS A 118 8.89 -0.55 2.31
N GLY A 119 7.93 -0.63 1.41
CA GLY A 119 8.16 -1.09 0.05
C GLY A 119 7.90 0.02 -0.94
N ILE A 120 8.76 0.15 -1.94
CA ILE A 120 8.64 1.17 -2.97
C ILE A 120 8.64 0.49 -4.33
N CYS A 121 7.66 0.85 -5.15
CA CYS A 121 7.61 0.42 -6.54
C CYS A 121 7.70 1.64 -7.42
N ARG A 122 8.82 1.79 -8.12
CA ARG A 122 8.99 2.88 -9.07
C ARG A 122 8.30 2.54 -10.37
N GLY A 123 7.82 3.57 -11.06
CA GLY A 123 7.15 3.37 -12.32
C GLY A 123 6.75 4.69 -12.93
N LYS A 124 5.65 4.67 -13.65
CA LYS A 124 5.17 5.88 -14.32
C LYS A 124 3.66 5.84 -14.45
N ILE A 125 3.09 7.02 -14.68
CA ILE A 125 1.66 7.16 -14.89
C ILE A 125 1.36 6.93 -16.38
N ALA A 126 0.42 6.03 -16.65
CA ALA A 126 -0.01 5.76 -18.01
C ALA A 126 -0.70 6.98 -18.60
N LYS A 127 -0.74 7.04 -19.92
CA LYS A 127 -1.41 8.16 -20.61
C LYS A 127 -2.92 8.01 -20.63
N GLU A 128 -3.41 6.81 -20.38
CA GLU A 128 -4.84 6.53 -20.32
C GLU A 128 -5.10 5.40 -19.37
N ILE A 129 -6.35 5.27 -18.95
CA ILE A 129 -6.79 4.20 -18.06
C ILE A 129 -6.73 2.89 -18.83
N ARG A 130 -6.04 1.88 -18.29
CA ARG A 130 -5.91 0.57 -18.93
C ARG A 130 -6.14 -0.53 -17.92
N GLY A 131 -7.10 -1.40 -18.20
CA GLY A 131 -7.41 -2.53 -17.36
C GLY A 131 -8.44 -2.21 -16.30
N ASN A 132 -8.95 -3.26 -15.68
CA ASN A 132 -9.95 -3.10 -14.62
C ASN A 132 -9.74 -4.08 -13.48
N LYS A 133 -8.56 -4.67 -13.38
CA LYS A 133 -8.24 -5.58 -12.29
C LYS A 133 -7.71 -4.77 -11.12
N GLY A 134 -7.71 -5.40 -9.95
CA GLY A 134 -7.21 -4.74 -8.75
C GLY A 134 -8.14 -3.63 -8.28
N PHE A 135 -7.54 -2.55 -7.78
CA PHE A 135 -8.32 -1.46 -7.20
C PHE A 135 -7.52 -0.16 -7.23
N GLY A 136 -8.21 0.92 -6.90
CA GLY A 136 -7.55 2.22 -6.75
C GLY A 136 -6.87 2.68 -8.03
N TYR A 137 -5.64 3.12 -7.90
CA TYR A 137 -4.87 3.67 -9.02
C TYR A 137 -4.28 2.61 -9.94
N ASP A 138 -4.57 1.33 -9.71
CA ASP A 138 -3.99 0.26 -10.51
C ASP A 138 -4.11 0.48 -12.03
N PRO A 139 -5.25 0.97 -12.54
CA PRO A 139 -5.35 1.13 -14.00
C PRO A 139 -4.50 2.23 -14.62
N ILE A 140 -3.79 3.03 -13.82
CA ILE A 140 -2.97 4.11 -14.38
C ILE A 140 -1.50 4.02 -13.99
N PHE A 141 -1.08 2.98 -13.27
CA PHE A 141 0.32 2.87 -12.84
C PHE A 141 1.02 1.71 -13.56
N ILE A 142 2.14 2.03 -14.21
CA ILE A 142 2.98 1.04 -14.91
C ILE A 142 4.28 0.91 -14.14
N ALA A 143 4.51 -0.27 -13.56
CA ALA A 143 5.74 -0.51 -12.79
C ALA A 143 6.95 -0.57 -13.70
N GLU A 144 8.08 -0.10 -13.18
CA GLU A 144 9.37 -0.23 -13.87
C GLU A 144 9.61 -1.69 -14.23
N GLY A 145 9.98 -1.94 -15.46
CA GLY A 145 10.21 -3.29 -15.94
C GLY A 145 8.98 -3.95 -16.58
N SER A 146 7.87 -3.23 -16.61
CA SER A 146 6.63 -3.75 -17.21
C SER A 146 6.09 -2.78 -18.23
N ASN A 147 5.29 -3.30 -19.17
CA ASN A 147 4.52 -2.49 -20.10
C ASN A 147 3.05 -2.45 -19.73
N LYS A 148 2.64 -3.24 -18.74
CA LYS A 148 1.25 -3.31 -18.30
C LYS A 148 1.03 -2.36 -17.14
N THR A 149 -0.22 -1.85 -17.04
CA THR A 149 -0.62 -1.23 -15.77
C THR A 149 -0.94 -2.34 -14.77
N PHE A 150 -0.95 -1.98 -13.47
CA PHE A 150 -1.42 -2.92 -12.46
C PHE A 150 -2.87 -3.37 -12.74
N GLY A 151 -3.67 -2.51 -13.37
CA GLY A 151 -5.04 -2.87 -13.73
C GLY A 151 -5.15 -3.94 -14.78
N GLU A 152 -4.04 -4.24 -15.46
CA GLU A 152 -3.98 -5.29 -16.47
C GLU A 152 -3.36 -6.57 -15.95
N MET A 153 -3.02 -6.63 -14.67
CA MET A 153 -2.31 -7.77 -14.07
C MET A 153 -3.21 -8.56 -13.13
N GLU A 154 -3.01 -9.87 -13.11
CA GLU A 154 -3.57 -10.69 -12.05
C GLU A 154 -2.81 -10.41 -10.75
N MET A 155 -3.43 -10.76 -9.61
CA MET A 155 -2.86 -10.45 -8.31
C MET A 155 -1.45 -11.01 -8.14
N GLU A 156 -1.21 -12.23 -8.60
CA GLU A 156 0.12 -12.85 -8.47
C GLU A 156 1.18 -12.05 -9.19
N GLU A 157 0.86 -11.58 -10.40
CA GLU A 157 1.81 -10.77 -11.16
C GLU A 157 2.02 -9.42 -10.49
N LYS A 158 0.94 -8.77 -10.07
CA LYS A 158 1.04 -7.48 -9.40
C LYS A 158 1.91 -7.57 -8.15
N ASN A 159 1.71 -8.64 -7.35
CA ASN A 159 2.46 -8.80 -6.11
C ASN A 159 3.97 -8.91 -6.33
N LYS A 160 4.39 -9.33 -7.51
CA LYS A 160 5.82 -9.40 -7.81
C LYS A 160 6.45 -8.03 -7.99
N TYR A 161 5.67 -7.03 -8.36
CA TYR A 161 6.15 -5.67 -8.62
C TYR A 161 5.85 -4.70 -7.49
N SER A 162 4.73 -4.87 -6.83
CA SER A 162 4.12 -3.79 -6.06
C SER A 162 4.78 -3.53 -4.71
N UNK A 163 4.48 -2.39 -4.32
CA UNK A 163 4.91 -1.98 -3.28
C UNK A 163 4.57 -2.71 -2.26
N ARG A 164 3.26 -2.93 -2.15
CA ARG A 164 2.66 -3.77 -1.09
C ARG A 164 3.25 -5.17 -1.07
N GLY A 165 3.55 -5.70 -2.24
CA GLY A 165 4.24 -6.99 -2.29
C GLY A 165 5.57 -6.95 -1.59
N LYS A 166 6.31 -5.86 -1.79
CA LYS A 166 7.63 -5.72 -1.18
C LYS A 166 7.55 -5.56 0.34
N SER A 167 6.69 -4.67 0.83
CA SER A 167 6.56 -4.47 2.27
C SER A 167 6.07 -5.74 2.96
N THR A 168 5.16 -6.47 2.32
CA THR A 168 4.61 -7.70 2.87
C THR A 168 5.67 -8.78 2.97
N LYS A 169 6.54 -8.90 1.97
CA LYS A 169 7.63 -9.87 2.04
C LYS A 169 8.58 -9.57 3.18
N MET A 170 8.83 -8.28 3.43
CA MET A 170 9.65 -7.90 4.57
C MET A 170 9.00 -8.34 5.89
N LEU A 171 7.70 -8.11 6.02
CA LEU A 171 6.98 -8.55 7.21
C LEU A 171 7.03 -10.07 7.34
N LYS A 172 6.79 -10.79 6.26
CA LYS A 172 6.82 -12.24 6.28
C LYS A 172 8.19 -12.76 6.73
N ASN A 173 9.26 -12.20 6.19
CA ASN A 173 10.60 -12.62 6.57
C ASN A 173 10.86 -12.33 8.04
N PHE A 174 10.39 -11.21 8.54
CA PHE A 174 10.53 -10.86 9.94
C PHE A 174 9.80 -11.86 10.83
N LEU A 175 8.56 -12.19 10.47
CA LEU A 175 7.77 -13.15 11.24
C LEU A 175 8.41 -14.53 11.25
N GLU A 176 8.93 -14.96 10.13
CA GLU A 176 9.58 -16.27 10.02
C GLU A 176 10.86 -16.31 10.83
N SER A 177 11.62 -15.22 10.85
CA SER A 177 12.82 -15.14 11.64
C SER A 177 12.50 -15.23 13.13
N ARG A 178 11.39 -14.64 13.57
CA ARG A 178 10.95 -14.75 14.96
C ARG A 178 10.60 -16.18 15.35
N LEU A 179 9.93 -16.91 14.45
CA LEU A 179 9.60 -18.30 14.69
C LEU A 179 10.87 -19.15 14.86
N ASN A 180 11.90 -18.85 14.08
CA ASN A 180 13.13 -19.62 14.13
C ASN A 180 13.96 -19.33 15.37
N GLN A 181 13.65 -18.28 16.11
CA GLN A 181 14.35 -17.94 17.34
C GLN A 181 13.72 -18.54 18.58
N SER A 182 12.52 -19.07 18.49
CA SER A 182 11.83 -19.58 19.67
C SER A 182 12.11 -21.05 19.95
#